data_4ffe018a8b3a83abed7923cdfc35fd0e
#
_entry.id   4ffe018a8b3a83abed7923cdfc35fd0e
#
_cell.length_a   1.000
_cell.length_b   1.000
_cell.length_c   1.000
_cell.angle_alpha   90.00
_cell.angle_beta   90.00
_cell.angle_gamma   90.00
#
_symmetry.space_group_name_H-M   'P 1'
#
loop_
_entity.id
_entity.type
_entity.pdbx_description
1 polymer ?
#
loop_
_entity_poly.entity_id
_entity_poly.type
_entity_poly.pdbx_seq_one_letter_code
_entity_poly.pdbx_strand_id
1 'polypeptide(L)'
;AHVVPGIDENYLNGKMTSVFFDTLVILIAVSLVALEIVVVLSASQLSEPFRVAELALNRRAAGDLRQYQSGMGNGRLANFIRTLNTYNATLRDKLKSALDSVKDVGRREKLSELSERSKLFVTDARQQASIMDARIPLFVFCFAEELQKSFLPLFVAEFYSENDLFSRDIMMGLPISAFMFVIAVFTPFAGKLVDKFGNKPLFLAGLVPAIGGYLMCYLAQSGNDIFLGRSMTAIGYAVITISCQSYIASVVVVENRARGMAVFVGVLMSATMCGTAIGAILADWLGFKAVFLFAIGFALVAALLGWGMLSTDLPEPELKKTPVNLSKSPIATLLRNSQFVLIVLFCAIPAKVILTGFLYLFVPIYLASLEATQSEIGRVMMLYSLIIIPLSPFASGFADRLGKNLWMVIIATIASGIVLLGLYQNASVAMVLGVVAALGGVHAFLKAPLIVAAMEAAEKSPDITRTGALSLLRTSERIGSVIGPVVVAGMLVVLDFGEVAAILGITVAILGLIMAALSFNQKSRGSYV
;
A
#
# COMPACT_ATOMS: atom_id res chain seq x y z
N ALA A 1 -37.61 1.12 51.91
CA ALA A 1 -36.80 0.18 51.14
C ALA A 1 -36.32 0.89 49.90
N HIS A 2 -35.05 1.32 49.90
CA HIS A 2 -34.42 1.84 48.67
C HIS A 2 -34.11 0.63 47.77
N VAL A 3 -34.85 0.51 46.68
CA VAL A 3 -34.52 -0.43 45.59
C VAL A 3 -33.29 0.15 44.88
N VAL A 4 -32.14 -0.43 45.16
CA VAL A 4 -30.94 -0.21 44.32
C VAL A 4 -31.25 -0.90 42.98
N PRO A 5 -31.32 -0.19 41.86
CA PRO A 5 -31.52 -0.85 40.58
C PRO A 5 -30.37 -1.82 40.37
N GLY A 6 -30.66 -3.12 40.34
CA GLY A 6 -29.67 -4.15 40.02
C GLY A 6 -29.13 -3.87 38.63
N ILE A 7 -27.84 -3.74 38.52
CA ILE A 7 -27.17 -3.64 37.21
C ILE A 7 -27.40 -4.98 36.50
N ASP A 8 -27.98 -4.95 35.31
CA ASP A 8 -28.25 -6.14 34.51
C ASP A 8 -26.92 -6.87 34.22
N GLU A 9 -26.79 -8.11 34.69
CA GLU A 9 -25.59 -8.93 34.47
C GLU A 9 -25.26 -9.09 32.99
N ASN A 10 -26.26 -9.14 32.12
CA ASN A 10 -26.09 -9.24 30.68
C ASN A 10 -25.47 -7.95 30.10
N TYR A 11 -25.89 -6.80 30.62
CA TYR A 11 -25.31 -5.51 30.25
C TYR A 11 -23.83 -5.39 30.67
N LEU A 12 -23.53 -5.79 31.92
CA LEU A 12 -22.15 -5.81 32.43
C LEU A 12 -21.27 -6.77 31.65
N ASN A 13 -21.72 -7.98 31.39
CA ASN A 13 -20.97 -8.97 30.61
C ASN A 13 -20.77 -8.50 29.18
N GLY A 14 -21.75 -7.90 28.52
CA GLY A 14 -21.61 -7.32 27.19
C GLY A 14 -20.59 -6.20 27.16
N LYS A 15 -20.63 -5.28 28.13
CA LYS A 15 -19.68 -4.16 28.21
C LYS A 15 -18.26 -4.62 28.54
N MET A 16 -18.10 -5.58 29.45
CA MET A 16 -16.80 -6.18 29.76
C MET A 16 -16.21 -6.90 28.54
N THR A 17 -17.01 -7.63 27.79
CA THR A 17 -16.60 -8.31 26.55
C THR A 17 -16.16 -7.31 25.50
N SER A 18 -16.88 -6.20 25.31
CA SER A 18 -16.50 -5.14 24.38
C SER A 18 -15.16 -4.51 24.77
N VAL A 19 -14.99 -4.12 26.04
CA VAL A 19 -13.73 -3.54 26.55
C VAL A 19 -12.57 -4.53 26.40
N PHE A 20 -12.80 -5.82 26.64
CA PHE A 20 -11.78 -6.85 26.43
C PHE A 20 -11.33 -6.91 24.96
N PHE A 21 -12.27 -6.95 24.02
CA PHE A 21 -11.92 -6.99 22.60
C PHE A 21 -11.27 -5.69 22.12
N ASP A 22 -11.70 -4.52 22.59
CA ASP A 22 -11.05 -3.25 22.27
C ASP A 22 -9.61 -3.22 22.78
N THR A 23 -9.40 -3.68 24.01
CA THR A 23 -8.04 -3.81 24.59
C THR A 23 -7.19 -4.78 23.78
N LEU A 24 -7.73 -5.91 23.36
CA LEU A 24 -7.02 -6.88 22.51
C LEU A 24 -6.64 -6.27 21.15
N VAL A 25 -7.56 -5.54 20.52
CA VAL A 25 -7.30 -4.85 19.24
C VAL A 25 -6.23 -3.79 19.39
N ILE A 26 -6.30 -2.97 20.44
CA ILE A 26 -5.28 -1.97 20.76
C ILE A 26 -3.92 -2.66 20.97
N LEU A 27 -3.89 -3.76 21.73
CA LEU A 27 -2.67 -4.53 21.97
C LEU A 27 -2.06 -5.07 20.66
N ILE A 28 -2.87 -5.63 19.77
CA ILE A 28 -2.42 -6.12 18.46
C ILE A 28 -1.87 -4.95 17.63
N ALA A 29 -2.61 -3.84 17.56
CA ALA A 29 -2.19 -2.68 16.79
C ALA A 29 -0.89 -2.05 17.33
N VAL A 30 -0.79 -1.87 18.66
CA VAL A 30 0.43 -1.38 19.33
C VAL A 30 1.60 -2.34 19.12
N SER A 31 1.36 -3.66 19.20
CA SER A 31 2.40 -4.67 18.95
C SER A 31 2.92 -4.62 17.53
N LEU A 32 2.05 -4.38 16.54
CA LEU A 32 2.46 -4.23 15.14
C LEU A 32 3.23 -2.92 14.90
N VAL A 33 2.79 -1.82 15.49
CA VAL A 33 3.54 -0.56 15.44
C VAL A 33 4.90 -0.73 16.11
N ALA A 34 4.95 -1.38 17.28
CA ALA A 34 6.20 -1.68 17.98
C ALA A 34 7.10 -2.59 17.13
N LEU A 35 6.53 -3.62 16.47
CA LEU A 35 7.26 -4.49 15.55
C LEU A 35 7.84 -3.70 14.37
N GLU A 36 7.08 -2.80 13.76
CA GLU A 36 7.58 -1.90 12.71
C GLU A 36 8.75 -1.06 13.20
N ILE A 37 8.66 -0.47 14.40
CA ILE A 37 9.74 0.30 15.01
C ILE A 37 10.96 -0.59 15.26
N VAL A 38 10.79 -1.78 15.84
CA VAL A 38 11.87 -2.74 16.10
C VAL A 38 12.55 -3.18 14.81
N VAL A 39 11.78 -3.48 13.77
CA VAL A 39 12.33 -3.85 12.45
C VAL A 39 13.19 -2.72 11.89
N VAL A 40 12.71 -1.48 12.00
CA VAL A 40 13.44 -0.30 11.51
C VAL A 40 14.72 -0.06 12.33
N LEU A 41 14.63 -0.09 13.66
CA LEU A 41 15.79 0.08 14.54
C LEU A 41 16.82 -1.04 14.32
N SER A 42 16.37 -2.29 14.18
CA SER A 42 17.25 -3.41 13.88
C SER A 42 17.90 -3.28 12.51
N ALA A 43 17.15 -2.85 11.50
CA ALA A 43 17.69 -2.61 10.16
C ALA A 43 18.72 -1.48 10.18
N SER A 44 18.42 -0.35 10.81
CA SER A 44 19.32 0.81 10.86
C SER A 44 20.58 0.55 11.70
N GLN A 45 20.47 -0.18 12.81
CA GLN A 45 21.59 -0.41 13.72
C GLN A 45 22.42 -1.65 13.41
N LEU A 46 21.84 -2.67 12.79
CA LEU A 46 22.51 -3.93 12.49
C LEU A 46 22.73 -4.13 10.99
N SER A 47 21.66 -4.18 10.19
CA SER A 47 21.74 -4.59 8.79
C SER A 47 22.45 -3.56 7.91
N GLU A 48 22.19 -2.26 8.07
CA GLU A 48 22.79 -1.21 7.25
C GLU A 48 24.32 -1.09 7.48
N PRO A 49 24.82 -1.04 8.72
CA PRO A 49 26.27 -1.02 8.94
C PRO A 49 27.00 -2.23 8.38
N PHE A 50 26.41 -3.43 8.48
CA PHE A 50 26.99 -4.64 7.87
C PHE A 50 27.03 -4.54 6.35
N ARG A 51 25.96 -4.10 5.71
CA ARG A 51 25.90 -3.91 4.26
C ARG A 51 26.92 -2.91 3.75
N VAL A 52 27.11 -1.81 4.48
CA VAL A 52 28.14 -0.79 4.14
C VAL A 52 29.53 -1.37 4.27
N ALA A 53 29.80 -2.12 5.34
CA ALA A 53 31.09 -2.77 5.55
C ALA A 53 31.37 -3.81 4.44
N GLU A 54 30.39 -4.62 4.08
CA GLU A 54 30.50 -5.59 2.98
C GLU A 54 30.75 -4.91 1.64
N LEU A 55 30.01 -3.85 1.30
CA LEU A 55 30.22 -3.08 0.07
C LEU A 55 31.61 -2.42 0.05
N ALA A 56 32.05 -1.87 1.20
CA ALA A 56 33.38 -1.29 1.32
C ALA A 56 34.48 -2.32 1.08
N LEU A 57 34.33 -3.52 1.63
CA LEU A 57 35.28 -4.62 1.45
C LEU A 57 35.29 -5.14 0.02
N ASN A 58 34.12 -5.37 -0.58
CA ASN A 58 33.98 -5.89 -1.95
C ASN A 58 34.54 -4.89 -2.98
N ARG A 59 34.26 -3.61 -2.84
CA ARG A 59 34.85 -2.56 -3.69
C ARG A 59 36.35 -2.46 -3.53
N ARG A 60 36.84 -2.58 -2.31
CA ARG A 60 38.26 -2.57 -2.02
C ARG A 60 38.97 -3.77 -2.62
N ALA A 61 38.38 -4.95 -2.58
CA ALA A 61 38.88 -6.13 -3.27
C ALA A 61 38.96 -5.91 -4.81
N ALA A 62 38.08 -5.08 -5.36
CA ALA A 62 38.10 -4.64 -6.78
C ALA A 62 39.04 -3.45 -7.05
N GLY A 63 39.81 -2.97 -6.04
CA GLY A 63 40.73 -1.85 -6.17
C GLY A 63 40.11 -0.45 -6.06
N ASP A 64 38.82 -0.34 -5.69
CA ASP A 64 38.15 0.94 -5.48
C ASP A 64 38.31 1.39 -4.01
N LEU A 65 39.14 2.44 -3.80
CA LEU A 65 39.58 2.94 -2.49
C LEU A 65 38.89 4.26 -2.08
N ARG A 66 37.71 4.56 -2.64
CA ARG A 66 36.99 5.80 -2.32
C ARG A 66 36.65 5.88 -0.81
N GLN A 67 36.50 7.09 -0.32
CA GLN A 67 36.09 7.32 1.08
C GLN A 67 34.58 7.18 1.23
N TYR A 68 34.17 6.60 2.35
CA TYR A 68 32.76 6.48 2.74
C TYR A 68 32.42 7.56 3.76
N GLN A 69 31.32 8.28 3.56
CA GLN A 69 30.84 9.20 4.58
C GLN A 69 30.32 8.43 5.81
N SER A 70 30.89 8.69 6.97
CA SER A 70 30.54 8.03 8.24
C SER A 70 29.36 8.75 8.90
N GLY A 71 28.14 8.51 8.42
CA GLY A 71 26.91 8.86 9.15
C GLY A 71 26.53 7.85 10.22
N MET A 72 27.33 6.84 10.45
CA MET A 72 27.05 5.74 11.36
C MET A 72 27.47 6.09 12.79
N GLY A 73 26.59 5.84 13.77
CA GLY A 73 26.79 6.09 15.19
C GLY A 73 28.10 5.49 15.78
N ASN A 74 28.16 5.27 17.08
CA ASN A 74 29.39 4.86 17.80
C ASN A 74 29.64 3.33 17.88
N GLY A 75 29.07 2.52 16.98
CA GLY A 75 29.22 1.07 16.98
C GLY A 75 30.57 0.57 16.45
N ARG A 76 30.90 -0.71 16.71
CA ARG A 76 32.15 -1.36 16.24
C ARG A 76 32.33 -1.28 14.72
N LEU A 77 31.25 -1.42 13.95
CA LEU A 77 31.28 -1.31 12.50
C LEU A 77 31.51 0.12 12.00
N ALA A 78 30.95 1.12 12.69
CA ALA A 78 31.25 2.53 12.41
C ALA A 78 32.73 2.85 12.64
N ASN A 79 33.32 2.29 13.70
CA ASN A 79 34.76 2.41 13.98
C ASN A 79 35.58 1.71 12.90
N PHE A 80 35.17 0.55 12.43
CA PHE A 80 35.83 -0.13 11.31
C PHE A 80 35.82 0.73 10.04
N ILE A 81 34.69 1.31 9.65
CA ILE A 81 34.60 2.20 8.49
C ILE A 81 35.45 3.46 8.68
N ARG A 82 35.45 4.05 9.89
CA ARG A 82 36.36 5.19 10.21
C ARG A 82 37.82 4.82 10.06
N THR A 83 38.24 3.65 10.55
CA THR A 83 39.62 3.14 10.39
C THR A 83 39.97 2.94 8.92
N LEU A 84 39.06 2.38 8.11
CA LEU A 84 39.24 2.26 6.66
C LEU A 84 39.41 3.63 5.98
N ASN A 85 38.57 4.60 6.36
CA ASN A 85 38.66 5.96 5.81
C ASN A 85 39.97 6.66 6.21
N THR A 86 40.44 6.49 7.45
CA THR A 86 41.72 7.02 7.91
C THR A 86 42.88 6.42 7.11
N TYR A 87 42.84 5.11 6.87
CA TYR A 87 43.85 4.46 6.04
C TYR A 87 43.83 4.95 4.58
N ASN A 88 42.64 5.11 4.01
CA ASN A 88 42.50 5.66 2.64
C ASN A 88 42.96 7.12 2.58
N ALA A 89 42.71 7.92 3.61
CA ALA A 89 43.23 9.29 3.70
C ALA A 89 44.75 9.31 3.73
N THR A 90 45.38 8.44 4.50
CA THR A 90 46.86 8.30 4.53
C THR A 90 47.43 7.89 3.16
N LEU A 91 46.79 6.96 2.46
CA LEU A 91 47.19 6.56 1.10
C LEU A 91 47.04 7.72 0.11
N ARG A 92 45.96 8.49 0.22
CA ARG A 92 45.70 9.66 -0.61
C ARG A 92 46.82 10.71 -0.44
N ASP A 93 47.16 11.00 0.83
CA ASP A 93 48.20 12.00 1.12
C ASP A 93 49.58 11.55 0.64
N LYS A 94 49.90 10.25 0.77
CA LYS A 94 51.12 9.68 0.18
C LYS A 94 51.13 9.75 -1.35
N LEU A 95 50.01 9.43 -2.00
CA LEU A 95 49.92 9.50 -3.46
C LEU A 95 49.99 10.94 -3.96
N LYS A 96 49.38 11.88 -3.24
CA LYS A 96 49.49 13.31 -3.54
C LYS A 96 50.94 13.80 -3.43
N SER A 97 51.64 13.46 -2.35
CA SER A 97 53.05 13.82 -2.18
C SER A 97 53.95 13.18 -3.26
N ALA A 98 53.66 11.95 -3.67
CA ALA A 98 54.36 11.28 -4.76
C ALA A 98 54.12 11.98 -6.10
N LEU A 99 52.86 12.35 -6.42
CA LEU A 99 52.53 13.11 -7.65
C LEU A 99 53.22 14.48 -7.71
N ASP A 100 53.37 15.15 -6.54
CA ASP A 100 54.02 16.46 -6.45
C ASP A 100 55.55 16.37 -6.57
N SER A 101 56.15 15.24 -6.12
CA SER A 101 57.62 15.04 -6.10
C SER A 101 58.17 14.44 -7.38
N VAL A 102 57.40 13.75 -8.21
CA VAL A 102 57.87 13.08 -9.44
C VAL A 102 57.97 14.07 -10.59
N LYS A 103 59.24 14.29 -11.07
CA LYS A 103 59.56 15.14 -12.22
C LYS A 103 59.46 14.41 -13.56
N ASP A 104 59.51 13.10 -13.57
CA ASP A 104 59.39 12.25 -14.77
C ASP A 104 57.93 12.18 -15.26
N VAL A 105 57.70 12.65 -16.48
CA VAL A 105 56.36 12.73 -17.11
C VAL A 105 55.71 11.35 -17.21
N GLY A 106 56.44 10.31 -17.60
CA GLY A 106 55.89 8.97 -17.78
C GLY A 106 55.50 8.28 -16.45
N ARG A 107 56.27 8.55 -15.38
CA ARG A 107 55.92 8.07 -14.03
C ARG A 107 54.74 8.82 -13.43
N ARG A 108 54.63 10.12 -13.70
CA ARG A 108 53.51 10.96 -13.26
C ARG A 108 52.21 10.54 -13.92
N GLU A 109 52.24 10.20 -15.21
CA GLU A 109 51.08 9.70 -15.95
C GLU A 109 50.57 8.36 -15.38
N LYS A 110 51.48 7.41 -15.12
CA LYS A 110 51.11 6.14 -14.45
C LYS A 110 50.52 6.33 -13.05
N LEU A 111 51.02 7.27 -12.26
CA LEU A 111 50.48 7.59 -10.95
C LEU A 111 49.11 8.25 -11.03
N SER A 112 48.88 9.08 -12.07
CA SER A 112 47.58 9.69 -12.35
C SER A 112 46.55 8.63 -12.76
N GLU A 113 46.90 7.71 -13.64
CA GLU A 113 46.06 6.59 -14.06
C GLU A 113 45.73 5.67 -12.85
N LEU A 114 46.69 5.40 -11.99
CA LEU A 114 46.46 4.62 -10.75
C LEU A 114 45.49 5.34 -9.80
N SER A 115 45.60 6.67 -9.72
CA SER A 115 44.70 7.52 -8.93
C SER A 115 43.26 7.46 -9.45
N GLU A 116 43.03 7.56 -10.73
CA GLU A 116 41.72 7.48 -11.35
C GLU A 116 41.14 6.08 -11.21
N ARG A 117 41.92 5.04 -11.45
CA ARG A 117 41.50 3.65 -11.33
C ARG A 117 41.13 3.28 -9.90
N SER A 118 41.92 3.76 -8.92
CA SER A 118 41.65 3.50 -7.49
C SER A 118 40.54 4.37 -6.91
N LYS A 119 40.08 5.41 -7.57
CA LYS A 119 39.09 6.39 -7.10
C LYS A 119 39.39 6.98 -5.73
N LEU A 120 40.66 7.07 -5.37
CA LEU A 120 41.11 7.44 -4.02
C LEU A 120 40.71 8.87 -3.62
N PHE A 121 40.57 9.77 -4.61
CA PHE A 121 40.15 11.16 -4.42
C PHE A 121 38.62 11.35 -4.47
N VAL A 122 37.88 10.29 -4.78
CA VAL A 122 36.43 10.33 -4.79
C VAL A 122 35.90 10.07 -3.38
N THR A 123 35.17 11.03 -2.85
CA THR A 123 34.38 10.82 -1.62
C THR A 123 32.98 10.40 -2.03
N ASP A 124 32.55 9.24 -1.57
CA ASP A 124 31.16 8.82 -1.76
C ASP A 124 30.32 9.63 -0.76
N ALA A 125 29.93 10.84 -1.17
CA ALA A 125 29.13 11.76 -0.37
C ALA A 125 27.68 11.26 -0.15
N ARG A 126 27.36 10.09 -0.68
CA ARG A 126 26.01 9.53 -0.58
C ARG A 126 25.79 8.99 0.81
N GLN A 127 25.04 9.72 1.59
CA GLN A 127 24.25 9.15 2.68
C GLN A 127 23.49 7.97 2.05
N GLN A 128 23.79 6.74 2.48
CA GLN A 128 23.19 5.57 1.83
C GLN A 128 21.70 5.58 2.16
N ALA A 129 20.91 6.05 1.21
CA ALA A 129 19.48 6.02 1.28
C ALA A 129 19.00 4.58 1.47
N SER A 130 18.15 4.35 2.46
CA SER A 130 17.62 3.04 2.83
C SER A 130 16.13 2.96 2.52
N ILE A 131 15.63 1.73 2.27
CA ILE A 131 14.18 1.49 2.21
C ILE A 131 13.48 1.99 3.47
N MET A 132 14.16 1.91 4.62
CA MET A 132 13.61 2.30 5.92
C MET A 132 13.32 3.79 6.01
N ASP A 133 14.05 4.63 5.28
CA ASP A 133 13.85 6.08 5.28
C ASP A 133 12.47 6.48 4.75
N ALA A 134 11.94 5.72 3.79
CA ALA A 134 10.59 5.94 3.26
C ALA A 134 9.52 5.12 4.01
N ARG A 135 9.90 4.01 4.64
CA ARG A 135 8.97 3.07 5.27
C ARG A 135 8.21 3.69 6.43
N ILE A 136 8.91 4.39 7.34
CA ILE A 136 8.29 4.97 8.55
C ILE A 136 7.38 6.14 8.19
N PRO A 137 7.84 7.17 7.44
CA PRO A 137 6.97 8.28 7.07
C PRO A 137 5.73 7.83 6.31
N LEU A 138 5.88 6.83 5.42
CA LEU A 138 4.77 6.24 4.68
C LEU A 138 3.79 5.53 5.60
N PHE A 139 4.28 4.73 6.56
CA PHE A 139 3.43 4.03 7.52
C PHE A 139 2.60 5.01 8.33
N VAL A 140 3.22 6.03 8.91
CA VAL A 140 2.53 7.03 9.75
C VAL A 140 1.48 7.81 8.95
N PHE A 141 1.81 8.20 7.71
CA PHE A 141 0.85 8.87 6.84
C PHE A 141 -0.32 7.95 6.44
N CYS A 142 -0.03 6.73 6.00
CA CYS A 142 -1.08 5.78 5.63
C CYS A 142 -1.94 5.39 6.83
N PHE A 143 -1.34 5.27 8.03
CA PHE A 143 -2.08 5.05 9.26
C PHE A 143 -3.07 6.20 9.53
N ALA A 144 -2.64 7.46 9.38
CA ALA A 144 -3.52 8.62 9.50
C ALA A 144 -4.69 8.56 8.51
N GLU A 145 -4.43 8.18 7.27
CA GLU A 145 -5.45 8.06 6.23
C GLU A 145 -6.46 6.94 6.53
N GLU A 146 -6.01 5.83 7.08
CA GLU A 146 -6.85 4.67 7.35
C GLU A 146 -7.74 4.80 8.59
N LEU A 147 -7.48 5.78 9.48
CA LEU A 147 -8.27 6.01 10.70
C LEU A 147 -9.76 6.19 10.44
N GLN A 148 -10.14 6.83 9.33
CA GLN A 148 -11.51 7.18 9.01
C GLN A 148 -12.27 6.10 8.20
N LYS A 149 -11.58 5.06 7.76
CA LYS A 149 -12.12 4.10 6.78
C LYS A 149 -13.35 3.35 7.29
N SER A 150 -13.41 3.03 8.58
CA SER A 150 -14.50 2.27 9.18
C SER A 150 -15.80 3.06 9.35
N PHE A 151 -15.72 4.36 9.53
CA PHE A 151 -16.88 5.18 9.86
C PHE A 151 -17.24 6.23 8.80
N LEU A 152 -16.42 6.41 7.78
CA LEU A 152 -16.63 7.46 6.77
C LEU A 152 -18.04 7.48 6.16
N PRO A 153 -18.64 6.33 5.75
CA PRO A 153 -20.01 6.32 5.26
C PRO A 153 -21.02 6.84 6.29
N LEU A 154 -20.86 6.44 7.54
CA LEU A 154 -21.74 6.82 8.64
C LEU A 154 -21.58 8.29 9.00
N PHE A 155 -20.37 8.82 8.97
CA PHE A 155 -20.10 10.25 9.17
C PHE A 155 -20.76 11.11 8.09
N VAL A 156 -20.75 10.67 6.82
CA VAL A 156 -21.47 11.36 5.75
C VAL A 156 -22.97 11.33 5.97
N ALA A 157 -23.50 10.22 6.49
CA ALA A 157 -24.92 10.05 6.74
C ALA A 157 -25.48 11.04 7.81
N GLU A 158 -24.62 11.54 8.73
CA GLU A 158 -25.02 12.58 9.71
C GLU A 158 -25.37 13.93 9.07
N PHE A 159 -24.84 14.22 7.87
CA PHE A 159 -25.08 15.47 7.15
C PHE A 159 -26.13 15.35 6.04
N TYR A 160 -26.78 14.19 5.93
CA TYR A 160 -27.81 14.00 4.92
C TYR A 160 -29.05 14.85 5.22
N SER A 161 -29.56 15.52 4.19
CA SER A 161 -30.82 16.27 4.20
C SER A 161 -31.73 15.78 3.08
N GLU A 162 -33.06 15.79 3.29
CA GLU A 162 -34.04 15.41 2.25
C GLU A 162 -34.00 16.30 1.01
N ASN A 163 -33.39 17.48 1.11
CA ASN A 163 -33.18 18.41 0.00
C ASN A 163 -31.93 18.11 -0.83
N ASP A 164 -31.13 17.09 -0.46
CA ASP A 164 -29.93 16.73 -1.20
C ASP A 164 -30.26 16.11 -2.56
N LEU A 165 -29.38 16.33 -3.57
CA LEU A 165 -29.55 15.84 -4.93
C LEU A 165 -29.54 14.32 -5.05
N PHE A 166 -28.91 13.62 -4.11
CA PHE A 166 -28.73 12.19 -4.10
C PHE A 166 -29.36 11.58 -2.85
N SER A 167 -29.80 10.32 -2.94
CA SER A 167 -30.27 9.58 -1.77
C SER A 167 -29.15 9.39 -0.76
N ARG A 168 -29.54 9.17 0.51
CA ARG A 168 -28.62 8.95 1.64
C ARG A 168 -27.54 7.90 1.32
N ASP A 169 -27.95 6.77 0.73
CA ASP A 169 -27.04 5.66 0.42
C ASP A 169 -26.01 6.04 -0.65
N ILE A 170 -26.44 6.78 -1.69
CA ILE A 170 -25.52 7.28 -2.71
C ILE A 170 -24.53 8.28 -2.09
N MET A 171 -25.00 9.20 -1.26
CA MET A 171 -24.12 10.17 -0.59
C MET A 171 -23.05 9.49 0.27
N MET A 172 -23.38 8.40 0.98
CA MET A 172 -22.42 7.64 1.77
C MET A 172 -21.31 7.00 0.93
N GLY A 173 -21.60 6.61 -0.31
CA GLY A 173 -20.63 5.99 -1.23
C GLY A 173 -19.76 6.99 -2.01
N LEU A 174 -20.28 8.21 -2.27
CA LEU A 174 -19.61 9.20 -3.13
C LEU A 174 -18.20 9.59 -2.66
N PRO A 175 -17.91 9.89 -1.39
CA PRO A 175 -16.56 10.28 -0.96
C PRO A 175 -15.53 9.15 -1.14
N ILE A 176 -15.93 7.89 -1.01
CA ILE A 176 -15.05 6.74 -1.25
C ILE A 176 -14.72 6.64 -2.74
N SER A 177 -15.73 6.74 -3.59
CA SER A 177 -15.56 6.69 -5.05
C SER A 177 -14.75 7.88 -5.57
N ALA A 178 -15.03 9.09 -5.07
CA ALA A 178 -14.28 10.30 -5.42
C ALA A 178 -12.81 10.17 -5.03
N PHE A 179 -12.52 9.70 -3.81
CA PHE A 179 -11.17 9.43 -3.35
C PHE A 179 -10.43 8.48 -4.30
N MET A 180 -11.04 7.35 -4.66
CA MET A 180 -10.45 6.38 -5.58
C MET A 180 -10.28 6.93 -7.00
N PHE A 181 -11.25 7.71 -7.48
CA PHE A 181 -11.18 8.37 -8.79
C PHE A 181 -10.05 9.40 -8.86
N VAL A 182 -9.96 10.27 -7.87
CA VAL A 182 -8.89 11.29 -7.81
C VAL A 182 -7.52 10.63 -7.75
N ILE A 183 -7.33 9.57 -6.95
CA ILE A 183 -6.07 8.82 -6.95
C ILE A 183 -5.78 8.25 -8.34
N ALA A 184 -6.77 7.68 -9.03
CA ALA A 184 -6.58 7.09 -10.35
C ALA A 184 -6.09 8.14 -11.37
N VAL A 185 -6.69 9.34 -11.34
CA VAL A 185 -6.36 10.46 -12.23
C VAL A 185 -5.01 11.07 -11.87
N PHE A 186 -4.73 11.30 -10.58
CA PHE A 186 -3.51 12.00 -10.14
C PHE A 186 -2.26 11.13 -10.10
N THR A 187 -2.37 9.81 -9.99
CA THR A 187 -1.21 8.91 -9.96
C THR A 187 -0.23 9.10 -11.13
N PRO A 188 -0.66 9.21 -12.40
CA PRO A 188 0.26 9.45 -13.53
C PRO A 188 0.95 10.82 -13.47
N PHE A 189 0.24 11.84 -12.97
CA PHE A 189 0.81 13.19 -12.78
C PHE A 189 1.83 13.20 -11.64
N ALA A 190 1.54 12.52 -10.54
CA ALA A 190 2.45 12.38 -9.41
C ALA A 190 3.78 11.74 -9.84
N GLY A 191 3.76 10.72 -10.72
CA GLY A 191 4.98 10.14 -11.28
C GLY A 191 5.86 11.16 -12.03
N LYS A 192 5.26 11.95 -12.92
CA LYS A 192 5.97 13.02 -13.64
C LYS A 192 6.52 14.10 -12.71
N LEU A 193 5.79 14.42 -11.65
CA LEU A 193 6.23 15.40 -10.64
C LEU A 193 7.42 14.86 -9.84
N VAL A 194 7.42 13.57 -9.49
CA VAL A 194 8.57 12.90 -8.83
C VAL A 194 9.82 12.99 -9.70
N ASP A 195 9.72 12.72 -11.00
CA ASP A 195 10.85 12.79 -11.93
C ASP A 195 11.42 14.22 -12.04
N LYS A 196 10.56 15.24 -11.85
CA LYS A 196 10.94 16.65 -11.98
C LYS A 196 11.49 17.25 -10.68
N PHE A 197 10.86 16.98 -9.55
CA PHE A 197 11.12 17.64 -8.27
C PHE A 197 11.85 16.76 -7.25
N GLY A 198 11.91 15.45 -7.50
CA GLY A 198 12.46 14.47 -6.57
C GLY A 198 11.46 13.99 -5.52
N ASN A 199 11.84 12.90 -4.84
CA ASN A 199 10.93 12.19 -3.93
C ASN A 199 10.64 12.97 -2.63
N LYS A 200 11.67 13.49 -1.95
CA LYS A 200 11.52 14.18 -0.65
C LYS A 200 10.68 15.46 -0.74
N PRO A 201 10.96 16.41 -1.65
CA PRO A 201 10.13 17.61 -1.78
C PRO A 201 8.68 17.28 -2.10
N LEU A 202 8.47 16.26 -2.94
CA LEU A 202 7.14 15.88 -3.35
C LEU A 202 6.36 15.18 -2.25
N PHE A 203 7.03 14.34 -1.43
CA PHE A 203 6.43 13.77 -0.23
C PHE A 203 5.89 14.87 0.70
N LEU A 204 6.71 15.88 0.99
CA LEU A 204 6.33 17.00 1.86
C LEU A 204 5.22 17.87 1.23
N ALA A 205 5.30 18.13 -0.07
CA ALA A 205 4.25 18.88 -0.79
C ALA A 205 2.91 18.14 -0.79
N GLY A 206 2.91 16.81 -0.88
CA GLY A 206 1.68 15.99 -0.83
C GLY A 206 0.96 16.04 0.53
N LEU A 207 1.69 16.30 1.62
CA LEU A 207 1.08 16.44 2.95
C LEU A 207 0.21 17.70 3.06
N VAL A 208 0.48 18.75 2.29
CA VAL A 208 -0.31 19.99 2.32
C VAL A 208 -1.78 19.74 1.93
N PRO A 209 -2.09 19.17 0.75
CA PRO A 209 -3.47 18.86 0.42
C PRO A 209 -4.06 17.75 1.32
N ALA A 210 -3.27 16.81 1.82
CA ALA A 210 -3.77 15.79 2.74
C ALA A 210 -4.25 16.41 4.06
N ILE A 211 -3.42 17.24 4.70
CA ILE A 211 -3.77 17.96 5.94
C ILE A 211 -4.94 18.91 5.71
N GLY A 212 -4.93 19.65 4.58
CA GLY A 212 -6.05 20.53 4.21
C GLY A 212 -7.37 19.77 4.07
N GLY A 213 -7.35 18.59 3.47
CA GLY A 213 -8.53 17.75 3.33
C GLY A 213 -9.02 17.18 4.68
N TYR A 214 -8.12 16.75 5.58
CA TYR A 214 -8.51 16.34 6.94
C TYR A 214 -9.12 17.51 7.72
N LEU A 215 -8.56 18.73 7.58
CA LEU A 215 -9.11 19.92 8.22
C LEU A 215 -10.51 20.26 7.68
N MET A 216 -10.73 20.14 6.36
CA MET A 216 -12.06 20.30 5.77
C MET A 216 -13.05 19.27 6.34
N CYS A 217 -12.67 18.01 6.45
CA CYS A 217 -13.52 16.98 7.05
C CYS A 217 -13.81 17.25 8.53
N TYR A 218 -12.83 17.76 9.29
CA TYR A 218 -13.03 18.16 10.69
C TYR A 218 -14.03 19.32 10.83
N LEU A 219 -13.93 20.32 9.96
CA LEU A 219 -14.78 21.51 9.95
C LEU A 219 -16.09 21.32 9.17
N ALA A 220 -16.33 20.13 8.61
CA ALA A 220 -17.46 19.86 7.74
C ALA A 220 -18.79 20.24 8.40
N GLN A 221 -19.64 20.91 7.62
CA GLN A 221 -21.02 21.26 7.94
C GLN A 221 -22.02 20.62 6.96
N SER A 222 -21.52 20.05 5.86
CA SER A 222 -22.30 19.39 4.81
C SER A 222 -21.59 18.15 4.27
N GLY A 223 -22.34 17.26 3.64
CA GLY A 223 -21.77 16.11 2.92
C GLY A 223 -20.82 16.52 1.79
N ASN A 224 -21.06 17.68 1.17
CA ASN A 224 -20.20 18.25 0.13
C ASN A 224 -18.81 18.64 0.68
N ASP A 225 -18.71 19.12 1.91
CA ASP A 225 -17.43 19.45 2.53
C ASP A 225 -16.59 18.18 2.72
N ILE A 226 -17.23 17.08 3.11
CA ILE A 226 -16.56 15.80 3.26
C ILE A 226 -16.11 15.27 1.87
N PHE A 227 -16.97 15.38 0.86
CA PHE A 227 -16.62 14.99 -0.51
C PHE A 227 -15.39 15.77 -1.03
N LEU A 228 -15.37 17.08 -0.87
CA LEU A 228 -14.24 17.93 -1.27
C LEU A 228 -13.00 17.64 -0.42
N GLY A 229 -13.14 17.53 0.89
CA GLY A 229 -12.06 17.17 1.80
C GLY A 229 -11.43 15.83 1.42
N ARG A 230 -12.24 14.81 1.12
CA ARG A 230 -11.77 13.50 0.67
C ARG A 230 -11.08 13.55 -0.70
N SER A 231 -11.60 14.36 -1.61
CA SER A 231 -10.94 14.57 -2.91
C SER A 231 -9.57 15.24 -2.74
N MET A 232 -9.47 16.19 -1.82
CA MET A 232 -8.21 16.88 -1.50
C MET A 232 -7.20 15.94 -0.83
N THR A 233 -7.63 15.11 0.14
CA THR A 233 -6.76 14.09 0.74
C THR A 233 -6.29 13.06 -0.28
N ALA A 234 -7.11 12.72 -1.28
CA ALA A 234 -6.76 11.79 -2.35
C ALA A 234 -5.60 12.28 -3.22
N ILE A 235 -5.54 13.59 -3.50
CA ILE A 235 -4.40 14.21 -4.20
C ILE A 235 -3.12 14.00 -3.38
N GLY A 236 -3.17 14.33 -2.09
CA GLY A 236 -2.04 14.12 -1.17
C GLY A 236 -1.61 12.66 -1.11
N TYR A 237 -2.55 11.75 -0.97
CA TYR A 237 -2.30 10.30 -0.93
C TYR A 237 -1.62 9.80 -2.21
N ALA A 238 -2.09 10.21 -3.39
CA ALA A 238 -1.50 9.83 -4.67
C ALA A 238 -0.04 10.30 -4.77
N VAL A 239 0.22 11.55 -4.40
CA VAL A 239 1.55 12.16 -4.46
C VAL A 239 2.51 11.48 -3.47
N ILE A 240 2.10 11.28 -2.22
CA ILE A 240 2.92 10.70 -1.15
C ILE A 240 3.25 9.24 -1.46
N THR A 241 2.25 8.44 -1.84
CA THR A 241 2.46 7.02 -2.11
C THR A 241 3.35 6.79 -3.32
N ILE A 242 3.22 7.56 -4.40
CA ILE A 242 4.10 7.48 -5.57
C ILE A 242 5.52 7.96 -5.23
N SER A 243 5.65 9.03 -4.44
CA SER A 243 6.95 9.51 -3.97
C SER A 243 7.70 8.43 -3.18
N CYS A 244 7.06 7.80 -2.20
CA CYS A 244 7.67 6.72 -1.42
C CYS A 244 7.93 5.45 -2.26
N GLN A 245 7.03 5.10 -3.17
CA GLN A 245 7.20 3.97 -4.07
C GLN A 245 8.42 4.17 -4.99
N SER A 246 8.56 5.36 -5.56
CA SER A 246 9.71 5.75 -6.39
C SER A 246 11.01 5.76 -5.58
N TYR A 247 10.97 6.31 -4.35
CA TYR A 247 12.11 6.30 -3.43
C TYR A 247 12.61 4.88 -3.18
N ILE A 248 11.72 3.97 -2.79
CA ILE A 248 12.05 2.57 -2.54
C ILE A 248 12.63 1.91 -3.80
N ALA A 249 12.04 2.17 -4.96
CA ALA A 249 12.52 1.63 -6.24
C ALA A 249 13.92 2.16 -6.63
N SER A 250 14.26 3.38 -6.23
CA SER A 250 15.57 4.00 -6.50
C SER A 250 16.67 3.48 -5.57
N VAL A 251 16.32 3.14 -4.34
CA VAL A 251 17.27 2.67 -3.32
C VAL A 251 17.61 1.19 -3.50
N VAL A 252 16.70 0.40 -4.08
CA VAL A 252 16.86 -1.05 -4.22
C VAL A 252 17.50 -1.39 -5.56
N VAL A 253 18.50 -2.30 -5.53
CA VAL A 253 19.12 -2.88 -6.73
C VAL A 253 18.05 -3.56 -7.60
N VAL A 254 18.25 -3.56 -8.91
CA VAL A 254 17.27 -4.06 -9.89
C VAL A 254 16.78 -5.47 -9.57
N GLU A 255 17.68 -6.37 -9.14
CA GLU A 255 17.40 -7.77 -8.78
C GLU A 255 16.47 -7.90 -7.56
N ASN A 256 16.49 -6.93 -6.66
CA ASN A 256 15.73 -6.94 -5.40
C ASN A 256 14.50 -6.03 -5.43
N ARG A 257 14.14 -5.42 -6.55
CA ARG A 257 12.99 -4.50 -6.67
C ARG A 257 11.68 -5.13 -6.23
N ALA A 258 11.46 -6.39 -6.56
CA ALA A 258 10.27 -7.12 -6.12
C ALA A 258 10.17 -7.16 -4.59
N ARG A 259 11.31 -7.40 -3.89
CA ARG A 259 11.37 -7.39 -2.43
C ARG A 259 11.11 -5.99 -1.85
N GLY A 260 11.65 -4.93 -2.47
CA GLY A 260 11.36 -3.54 -2.09
C GLY A 260 9.86 -3.21 -2.22
N MET A 261 9.25 -3.62 -3.33
CA MET A 261 7.81 -3.43 -3.54
C MET A 261 6.95 -4.25 -2.57
N ALA A 262 7.38 -5.43 -2.17
CA ALA A 262 6.70 -6.21 -1.13
C ALA A 262 6.73 -5.47 0.23
N VAL A 263 7.84 -4.82 0.58
CA VAL A 263 7.92 -3.96 1.77
C VAL A 263 6.93 -2.81 1.68
N PHE A 264 6.86 -2.11 0.54
CA PHE A 264 5.89 -1.03 0.31
C PHE A 264 4.44 -1.50 0.54
N VAL A 265 4.06 -2.62 -0.08
CA VAL A 265 2.71 -3.18 0.08
C VAL A 265 2.45 -3.63 1.52
N GLY A 266 3.44 -4.21 2.20
CA GLY A 266 3.36 -4.60 3.60
C GLY A 266 3.05 -3.42 4.51
N VAL A 267 3.72 -2.29 4.29
CA VAL A 267 3.46 -1.03 5.02
C VAL A 267 2.01 -0.58 4.86
N LEU A 268 1.50 -0.57 3.61
CA LEU A 268 0.12 -0.19 3.34
C LEU A 268 -0.88 -1.12 4.07
N MET A 269 -0.64 -2.43 4.02
CA MET A 269 -1.54 -3.41 4.67
C MET A 269 -1.51 -3.29 6.20
N SER A 270 -0.33 -3.12 6.80
CA SER A 270 -0.19 -2.91 8.24
C SER A 270 -0.87 -1.61 8.69
N ALA A 271 -0.68 -0.53 7.94
CA ALA A 271 -1.33 0.75 8.21
C ALA A 271 -2.87 0.64 8.11
N THR A 272 -3.38 -0.05 7.07
CA THR A 272 -4.82 -0.29 6.91
C THR A 272 -5.39 -1.07 8.09
N MET A 273 -4.71 -2.15 8.50
CA MET A 273 -5.18 -2.98 9.60
C MET A 273 -5.26 -2.20 10.92
N CYS A 274 -4.16 -1.52 11.30
CA CYS A 274 -4.09 -0.77 12.54
C CYS A 274 -4.96 0.49 12.52
N GLY A 275 -4.92 1.25 11.41
CA GLY A 275 -5.64 2.51 11.27
C GLY A 275 -7.15 2.32 11.31
N THR A 276 -7.68 1.34 10.57
CA THR A 276 -9.13 1.06 10.55
C THR A 276 -9.67 0.72 11.94
N ALA A 277 -8.95 -0.11 12.70
CA ALA A 277 -9.37 -0.53 14.03
C ALA A 277 -9.24 0.59 15.07
N ILE A 278 -8.08 1.26 15.12
CA ILE A 278 -7.85 2.36 16.08
C ILE A 278 -8.77 3.53 15.77
N GLY A 279 -8.98 3.85 14.49
CA GLY A 279 -9.87 4.90 14.07
C GLY A 279 -11.32 4.66 14.49
N ALA A 280 -11.79 3.42 14.41
CA ALA A 280 -13.11 3.03 14.89
C ALA A 280 -13.25 3.22 16.41
N ILE A 281 -12.27 2.77 17.20
CA ILE A 281 -12.25 2.95 18.65
C ILE A 281 -12.22 4.44 19.02
N LEU A 282 -11.40 5.24 18.34
CA LEU A 282 -11.36 6.69 18.56
C LEU A 282 -12.68 7.35 18.19
N ALA A 283 -13.33 6.90 17.11
CA ALA A 283 -14.63 7.42 16.71
C ALA A 283 -15.72 7.11 17.73
N ASP A 284 -15.67 5.91 18.32
CA ASP A 284 -16.60 5.47 19.37
C ASP A 284 -16.47 6.30 20.67
N TRP A 285 -15.21 6.63 21.03
CA TRP A 285 -14.94 7.35 22.28
C TRP A 285 -15.03 8.88 22.18
N LEU A 286 -14.62 9.44 21.04
CA LEU A 286 -14.41 10.88 20.87
C LEU A 286 -15.28 11.49 19.76
N GLY A 287 -16.01 10.65 19.02
CA GLY A 287 -16.81 11.04 17.87
C GLY A 287 -15.98 11.18 16.58
N PHE A 288 -16.67 11.17 15.43
CA PHE A 288 -16.06 11.12 14.11
C PHE A 288 -15.13 12.30 13.81
N LYS A 289 -15.54 13.51 14.16
CA LYS A 289 -14.74 14.74 13.88
C LYS A 289 -13.38 14.71 14.58
N ALA A 290 -13.31 14.22 15.81
CA ALA A 290 -12.06 14.17 16.57
C ALA A 290 -11.00 13.30 15.89
N VAL A 291 -11.41 12.24 15.19
CA VAL A 291 -10.48 11.34 14.49
C VAL A 291 -9.70 12.07 13.39
N PHE A 292 -10.31 13.07 12.73
CA PHE A 292 -9.59 13.87 11.73
C PHE A 292 -8.51 14.76 12.35
N LEU A 293 -8.67 15.22 13.60
CA LEU A 293 -7.59 15.92 14.30
C LEU A 293 -6.39 15.01 14.58
N PHE A 294 -6.65 13.74 14.98
CA PHE A 294 -5.57 12.76 15.11
C PHE A 294 -4.90 12.49 13.75
N ALA A 295 -5.68 12.41 12.66
CA ALA A 295 -5.13 12.25 11.32
C ALA A 295 -4.21 13.42 10.94
N ILE A 296 -4.58 14.68 11.25
CA ILE A 296 -3.72 15.85 11.08
C ILE A 296 -2.44 15.70 11.91
N GLY A 297 -2.56 15.33 13.18
CA GLY A 297 -1.41 15.12 14.07
C GLY A 297 -0.43 14.10 13.52
N PHE A 298 -0.91 12.93 13.09
CA PHE A 298 -0.06 11.90 12.46
C PHE A 298 0.52 12.35 11.12
N ALA A 299 -0.22 13.11 10.30
CA ALA A 299 0.31 13.66 9.07
C ALA A 299 1.44 14.68 9.32
N LEU A 300 1.36 15.48 10.38
CA LEU A 300 2.45 16.37 10.81
C LEU A 300 3.67 15.58 11.32
N VAL A 301 3.45 14.50 12.06
CA VAL A 301 4.53 13.57 12.45
C VAL A 301 5.17 12.95 11.21
N ALA A 302 4.38 12.53 10.23
CA ALA A 302 4.89 12.02 8.96
C ALA A 302 5.73 13.09 8.21
N ALA A 303 5.34 14.37 8.28
CA ALA A 303 6.11 15.48 7.72
C ALA A 303 7.49 15.61 8.38
N LEU A 304 7.53 15.61 9.70
CA LEU A 304 8.79 15.69 10.47
C LEU A 304 9.71 14.50 10.18
N LEU A 305 9.15 13.29 10.16
CA LEU A 305 9.89 12.08 9.83
C LEU A 305 10.38 12.10 8.38
N GLY A 306 9.53 12.49 7.42
CA GLY A 306 9.90 12.62 6.01
C GLY A 306 10.99 13.67 5.79
N TRP A 307 10.91 14.79 6.50
CA TRP A 307 11.97 15.81 6.45
C TRP A 307 13.31 15.26 6.95
N GLY A 308 13.32 14.56 8.10
CA GLY A 308 14.55 14.07 8.73
C GLY A 308 15.14 12.81 8.07
N MET A 309 14.29 11.91 7.56
CA MET A 309 14.72 10.58 7.10
C MET A 309 14.91 10.50 5.58
N LEU A 310 14.02 11.11 4.77
CA LEU A 310 14.14 11.03 3.31
C LEU A 310 15.38 11.78 2.82
N SER A 311 16.21 11.10 2.03
CA SER A 311 17.37 11.69 1.37
C SER A 311 16.94 12.40 0.08
N THR A 312 17.61 13.54 -0.23
CA THR A 312 17.47 14.24 -1.51
C THR A 312 18.39 13.66 -2.59
N ASP A 313 19.53 13.11 -2.17
CA ASP A 313 20.57 12.59 -3.08
C ASP A 313 20.36 11.10 -3.31
N LEU A 314 19.38 10.77 -4.14
CA LEU A 314 19.16 9.40 -4.58
C LEU A 314 20.06 9.04 -5.77
N PRO A 315 20.52 7.78 -5.88
CA PRO A 315 21.15 7.32 -7.11
C PRO A 315 20.19 7.57 -8.28
N GLU A 316 20.70 8.16 -9.35
CA GLU A 316 19.92 8.16 -10.59
C GLU A 316 19.52 6.72 -10.90
N PRO A 317 18.23 6.45 -11.13
CA PRO A 317 17.84 5.12 -11.51
C PRO A 317 18.61 4.75 -12.77
N GLU A 318 19.37 3.65 -12.74
CA GLU A 318 19.98 3.02 -13.92
C GLU A 318 18.88 2.46 -14.83
N LEU A 319 17.88 3.24 -15.09
CA LEU A 319 17.01 3.06 -16.23
C LEU A 319 17.85 3.51 -17.44
N LYS A 320 18.57 2.55 -18.05
CA LYS A 320 18.83 2.68 -19.47
C LYS A 320 17.50 3.15 -20.06
N LYS A 321 17.47 4.39 -20.53
CA LYS A 321 16.45 4.90 -21.43
C LYS A 321 16.57 4.04 -22.70
N THR A 322 16.09 2.81 -22.62
CA THR A 322 15.78 2.09 -23.85
C THR A 322 14.67 2.93 -24.43
N PRO A 323 14.89 3.57 -25.59
CA PRO A 323 13.82 4.29 -26.25
C PRO A 323 12.74 3.22 -26.51
N VAL A 324 11.67 3.24 -25.71
CA VAL A 324 10.48 2.48 -26.03
C VAL A 324 10.00 3.13 -27.32
N ASN A 325 10.19 2.43 -28.40
CA ASN A 325 9.68 2.84 -29.70
C ASN A 325 8.15 2.88 -29.58
N LEU A 326 7.62 4.05 -29.31
CA LEU A 326 6.19 4.35 -29.11
C LEU A 326 5.40 4.29 -30.43
N SER A 327 5.77 3.40 -31.36
CA SER A 327 5.05 3.30 -32.63
C SER A 327 3.66 2.67 -32.51
N LYS A 328 3.36 1.98 -31.38
CA LYS A 328 1.98 1.53 -31.05
C LYS A 328 1.77 1.71 -29.57
N SER A 329 0.64 2.31 -29.17
CA SER A 329 0.27 2.48 -27.76
C SER A 329 0.31 1.11 -27.05
N PRO A 330 1.14 0.93 -26.00
CA PRO A 330 1.23 -0.34 -25.26
C PRO A 330 -0.13 -0.76 -24.70
N ILE A 331 -0.99 0.22 -24.41
CA ILE A 331 -2.36 0.02 -23.93
C ILE A 331 -3.22 -0.67 -25.01
N ALA A 332 -3.13 -0.20 -26.27
CA ALA A 332 -3.91 -0.80 -27.37
C ALA A 332 -3.49 -2.25 -27.62
N THR A 333 -2.22 -2.58 -27.50
CA THR A 333 -1.70 -3.95 -27.68
C THR A 333 -2.17 -4.88 -26.57
N LEU A 334 -2.18 -4.41 -25.29
CA LEU A 334 -2.70 -5.18 -24.16
C LEU A 334 -4.21 -5.36 -24.21
N LEU A 335 -4.96 -4.36 -24.66
CA LEU A 335 -6.40 -4.47 -24.87
C LEU A 335 -6.77 -5.46 -26.00
N ARG A 336 -5.84 -5.77 -26.90
CA ARG A 336 -5.99 -6.84 -27.90
C ARG A 336 -5.65 -8.23 -27.37
N ASN A 337 -4.96 -8.34 -26.21
CA ASN A 337 -4.71 -9.61 -25.56
C ASN A 337 -5.96 -10.08 -24.82
N SER A 338 -6.72 -10.97 -25.45
CA SER A 338 -8.01 -11.43 -24.92
C SER A 338 -7.87 -12.05 -23.52
N GLN A 339 -6.82 -12.82 -23.25
CA GLN A 339 -6.62 -13.48 -21.96
C GLN A 339 -6.37 -12.46 -20.85
N PHE A 340 -5.54 -11.45 -21.10
CA PHE A 340 -5.29 -10.37 -20.14
C PHE A 340 -6.57 -9.59 -19.83
N VAL A 341 -7.31 -9.19 -20.88
CA VAL A 341 -8.58 -8.44 -20.74
C VAL A 341 -9.61 -9.25 -19.96
N LEU A 342 -9.72 -10.55 -20.21
CA LEU A 342 -10.65 -11.43 -19.48
C LEU A 342 -10.28 -11.53 -17.99
N ILE A 343 -8.99 -11.68 -17.65
CA ILE A 343 -8.53 -11.69 -16.25
C ILE A 343 -8.89 -10.37 -15.56
N VAL A 344 -8.68 -9.24 -16.25
CA VAL A 344 -8.99 -7.92 -15.70
C VAL A 344 -10.50 -7.77 -15.48
N LEU A 345 -11.33 -8.05 -16.49
CA LEU A 345 -12.77 -7.81 -16.43
C LEU A 345 -13.49 -8.78 -15.49
N PHE A 346 -13.10 -10.05 -15.48
CA PHE A 346 -13.83 -11.09 -14.74
C PHE A 346 -13.25 -11.41 -13.36
N CYS A 347 -12.02 -11.00 -13.08
CA CYS A 347 -11.38 -11.29 -11.79
C CYS A 347 -10.87 -10.03 -11.07
N ALA A 348 -10.07 -9.19 -11.72
CA ALA A 348 -9.42 -8.06 -11.06
C ALA A 348 -10.40 -6.94 -10.68
N ILE A 349 -11.26 -6.52 -11.59
CA ILE A 349 -12.28 -5.49 -11.34
C ILE A 349 -13.29 -5.97 -10.30
N PRO A 350 -13.91 -7.17 -10.39
CA PRO A 350 -14.83 -7.67 -9.36
C PRO A 350 -14.20 -7.77 -7.96
N ALA A 351 -12.95 -8.21 -7.87
CA ALA A 351 -12.24 -8.26 -6.58
C ALA A 351 -12.12 -6.88 -5.92
N LYS A 352 -11.96 -5.81 -6.72
CA LYS A 352 -11.91 -4.43 -6.22
C LYS A 352 -13.28 -3.87 -5.90
N VAL A 353 -14.30 -4.22 -6.67
CA VAL A 353 -15.70 -3.90 -6.34
C VAL A 353 -16.07 -4.48 -4.98
N ILE A 354 -15.72 -5.75 -4.70
CA ILE A 354 -15.93 -6.36 -3.37
C ILE A 354 -15.15 -5.57 -2.31
N LEU A 355 -13.89 -5.24 -2.53
CA LEU A 355 -13.09 -4.57 -1.53
C LEU A 355 -13.64 -3.18 -1.17
N THR A 356 -13.98 -2.37 -2.16
CA THR A 356 -14.39 -0.98 -1.92
C THR A 356 -15.89 -0.82 -1.73
N GLY A 357 -16.70 -1.54 -2.50
CA GLY A 357 -18.15 -1.50 -2.39
C GLY A 357 -18.66 -2.32 -1.22
N PHE A 358 -18.22 -3.58 -1.08
CA PHE A 358 -18.67 -4.41 0.02
C PHE A 358 -17.95 -4.10 1.33
N LEU A 359 -16.62 -4.21 1.40
CA LEU A 359 -15.92 -4.08 2.68
C LEU A 359 -15.89 -2.64 3.21
N TYR A 360 -15.71 -1.61 2.35
CA TYR A 360 -15.53 -0.23 2.82
C TYR A 360 -16.84 0.59 2.85
N LEU A 361 -17.89 0.18 2.13
CA LEU A 361 -19.18 0.85 2.16
C LEU A 361 -20.26 0.00 2.81
N PHE A 362 -20.54 -1.20 2.26
CA PHE A 362 -21.64 -2.04 2.70
C PHE A 362 -21.48 -2.50 4.16
N VAL A 363 -20.32 -3.05 4.53
CA VAL A 363 -20.09 -3.62 5.87
C VAL A 363 -20.31 -2.59 6.98
N PRO A 364 -19.74 -1.37 6.94
CA PRO A 364 -20.02 -0.37 7.98
C PRO A 364 -21.51 0.00 8.10
N ILE A 365 -22.18 0.20 6.96
CA ILE A 365 -23.60 0.59 6.95
C ILE A 365 -24.47 -0.56 7.48
N TYR A 366 -24.19 -1.79 7.03
CA TYR A 366 -24.95 -2.96 7.46
C TYR A 366 -24.76 -3.27 8.95
N LEU A 367 -23.54 -3.22 9.47
CA LEU A 367 -23.28 -3.40 10.89
C LEU A 367 -23.92 -2.30 11.74
N ALA A 368 -23.93 -1.05 11.27
CA ALA A 368 -24.62 0.03 11.94
C ALA A 368 -26.15 -0.18 11.97
N SER A 369 -26.73 -0.75 10.92
CA SER A 369 -28.16 -1.12 10.91
C SER A 369 -28.50 -2.29 11.86
N LEU A 370 -27.48 -3.07 12.26
CA LEU A 370 -27.57 -4.11 13.29
C LEU A 370 -27.21 -3.59 14.69
N GLU A 371 -27.19 -2.27 14.89
CA GLU A 371 -26.87 -1.59 16.16
C GLU A 371 -25.44 -1.89 16.70
N ALA A 372 -24.53 -2.32 15.82
CA ALA A 372 -23.13 -2.53 16.19
C ALA A 372 -22.43 -1.19 16.51
N THR A 373 -21.59 -1.18 17.54
CA THR A 373 -20.76 -0.02 17.89
C THR A 373 -19.69 0.26 16.83
N GLN A 374 -19.15 1.48 16.81
CA GLN A 374 -18.08 1.82 15.87
C GLN A 374 -16.84 0.94 16.07
N SER A 375 -16.51 0.63 17.33
CA SER A 375 -15.45 -0.31 17.68
C SER A 375 -15.67 -1.71 17.09
N GLU A 376 -16.91 -2.22 17.12
CA GLU A 376 -17.27 -3.52 16.52
C GLU A 376 -17.11 -3.50 15.00
N ILE A 377 -17.57 -2.44 14.34
CA ILE A 377 -17.41 -2.25 12.90
C ILE A 377 -15.91 -2.28 12.52
N GLY A 378 -15.09 -1.54 13.26
CA GLY A 378 -13.64 -1.52 13.03
C GLY A 378 -12.98 -2.88 13.23
N ARG A 379 -13.39 -3.64 14.27
CA ARG A 379 -12.89 -5.00 14.52
C ARG A 379 -13.22 -5.95 13.38
N VAL A 380 -14.45 -5.92 12.89
CA VAL A 380 -14.86 -6.74 11.74
C VAL A 380 -14.05 -6.39 10.50
N MET A 381 -13.90 -5.10 10.18
CA MET A 381 -13.12 -4.67 9.00
C MET A 381 -11.63 -5.00 9.13
N MET A 382 -11.05 -4.86 10.33
CA MET A 382 -9.66 -5.22 10.61
C MET A 382 -9.39 -6.70 10.34
N LEU A 383 -10.35 -7.59 10.64
CA LEU A 383 -10.21 -9.03 10.52
C LEU A 383 -9.86 -9.47 9.08
N TYR A 384 -10.37 -8.76 8.07
CA TYR A 384 -10.00 -8.98 6.67
C TYR A 384 -8.48 -8.87 6.45
N SER A 385 -7.87 -7.79 6.92
CA SER A 385 -6.43 -7.57 6.78
C SER A 385 -5.61 -8.48 7.70
N LEU A 386 -6.11 -8.74 8.90
CA LEU A 386 -5.48 -9.63 9.88
C LEU A 386 -5.32 -11.06 9.34
N ILE A 387 -6.27 -11.54 8.55
CA ILE A 387 -6.21 -12.88 7.93
C ILE A 387 -5.35 -12.85 6.67
N ILE A 388 -5.48 -11.84 5.83
CA ILE A 388 -4.81 -11.80 4.54
C ILE A 388 -3.27 -11.68 4.68
N ILE A 389 -2.79 -10.93 5.67
CA ILE A 389 -1.35 -10.68 5.86
C ILE A 389 -0.57 -11.97 6.10
N PRO A 390 -0.89 -12.80 7.12
CA PRO A 390 -0.15 -14.03 7.37
C PRO A 390 -0.44 -15.11 6.33
N LEU A 391 -1.64 -15.14 5.72
CA LEU A 391 -2.02 -16.18 4.78
C LEU A 391 -1.46 -15.95 3.37
N SER A 392 -1.18 -14.69 2.96
CA SER A 392 -0.67 -14.38 1.62
C SER A 392 0.65 -15.09 1.25
N PRO A 393 1.68 -15.20 2.14
CA PRO A 393 2.89 -15.94 1.81
C PRO A 393 2.64 -17.42 1.57
N PHE A 394 1.74 -18.05 2.37
CA PHE A 394 1.35 -19.45 2.18
C PHE A 394 0.59 -19.64 0.87
N ALA A 395 -0.33 -18.75 0.56
CA ALA A 395 -1.09 -18.77 -0.68
C ALA A 395 -0.18 -18.63 -1.92
N SER A 396 0.81 -17.72 -1.86
CA SER A 396 1.80 -17.57 -2.93
C SER A 396 2.64 -18.84 -3.11
N GLY A 397 3.19 -19.38 -2.02
CA GLY A 397 3.98 -20.64 -2.09
C GLY A 397 3.16 -21.85 -2.58
N PHE A 398 1.86 -21.88 -2.27
CA PHE A 398 0.95 -22.91 -2.78
C PHE A 398 0.67 -22.73 -4.28
N ALA A 399 0.48 -21.47 -4.73
CA ALA A 399 0.32 -21.13 -6.15
C ALA A 399 1.53 -21.54 -6.98
N ASP A 400 2.73 -21.21 -6.48
CA ASP A 400 3.99 -21.53 -7.15
C ASP A 400 4.19 -23.05 -7.29
N ARG A 401 3.83 -23.83 -6.25
CA ARG A 401 3.91 -25.30 -6.29
C ARG A 401 2.93 -25.93 -7.29
N LEU A 402 1.73 -25.37 -7.43
CA LEU A 402 0.72 -25.87 -8.36
C LEU A 402 1.00 -25.45 -9.81
N GLY A 403 1.70 -24.34 -10.04
CA GLY A 403 1.96 -23.79 -11.37
C GLY A 403 0.69 -23.42 -12.15
N LYS A 404 -0.45 -23.18 -11.46
CA LYS A 404 -1.78 -22.96 -12.06
C LYS A 404 -2.41 -21.66 -11.54
N ASN A 405 -1.67 -20.56 -11.65
CA ASN A 405 -2.08 -19.26 -11.12
C ASN A 405 -3.47 -18.82 -11.60
N LEU A 406 -3.78 -18.96 -12.89
CA LEU A 406 -5.07 -18.59 -13.45
C LEU A 406 -6.25 -19.36 -12.82
N TRP A 407 -6.09 -20.68 -12.61
CA TRP A 407 -7.16 -21.48 -11.98
C TRP A 407 -7.36 -21.12 -10.51
N MET A 408 -6.31 -20.79 -9.79
CA MET A 408 -6.43 -20.28 -8.42
C MET A 408 -7.21 -18.97 -8.36
N VAL A 409 -6.94 -18.05 -9.27
CA VAL A 409 -7.67 -16.77 -9.38
C VAL A 409 -9.15 -17.02 -9.68
N ILE A 410 -9.47 -17.93 -10.63
CA ILE A 410 -10.85 -18.26 -10.98
C ILE A 410 -11.59 -18.86 -9.77
N ILE A 411 -10.99 -19.85 -9.10
CA ILE A 411 -11.59 -20.51 -7.94
C ILE A 411 -11.80 -19.49 -6.81
N ALA A 412 -10.81 -18.65 -6.54
CA ALA A 412 -10.92 -17.61 -5.51
C ALA A 412 -11.98 -16.55 -5.86
N THR A 413 -12.15 -16.20 -7.14
CA THR A 413 -13.21 -15.28 -7.57
C THR A 413 -14.60 -15.91 -7.34
N ILE A 414 -14.80 -17.15 -7.73
CA ILE A 414 -16.06 -17.88 -7.49
C ILE A 414 -16.33 -18.00 -5.99
N ALA A 415 -15.33 -18.42 -5.21
CA ALA A 415 -15.44 -18.56 -3.77
C ALA A 415 -15.76 -17.21 -3.09
N SER A 416 -15.20 -16.09 -3.56
CA SER A 416 -15.55 -14.75 -3.07
C SER A 416 -17.04 -14.45 -3.24
N GLY A 417 -17.62 -14.80 -4.40
CA GLY A 417 -19.04 -14.65 -4.65
C GLY A 417 -19.90 -15.53 -3.73
N ILE A 418 -19.51 -16.80 -3.56
CA ILE A 418 -20.24 -17.76 -2.71
C ILE A 418 -20.23 -17.30 -1.23
N VAL A 419 -19.10 -16.80 -0.74
CA VAL A 419 -18.96 -16.30 0.64
C VAL A 419 -19.97 -15.18 0.93
N LEU A 420 -20.20 -14.28 -0.03
CA LEU A 420 -21.17 -13.18 0.15
C LEU A 420 -22.62 -13.66 0.27
N LEU A 421 -22.96 -14.81 -0.29
CA LEU A 421 -24.31 -15.38 -0.20
C LEU A 421 -24.68 -15.75 1.24
N GLY A 422 -23.70 -15.92 2.12
CA GLY A 422 -23.93 -16.18 3.55
C GLY A 422 -24.74 -15.10 4.26
N LEU A 423 -24.77 -13.86 3.72
CA LEU A 423 -25.52 -12.75 4.30
C LEU A 423 -27.00 -12.69 3.87
N TYR A 424 -27.43 -13.50 2.91
CA TYR A 424 -28.77 -13.38 2.32
C TYR A 424 -29.92 -13.53 3.31
N GLN A 425 -29.82 -14.46 4.26
CA GLN A 425 -30.90 -14.76 5.20
C GLN A 425 -30.52 -14.60 6.69
N ASN A 426 -29.28 -14.20 6.96
CA ASN A 426 -28.76 -14.18 8.33
C ASN A 426 -28.28 -12.76 8.72
N ALA A 427 -29.17 -11.99 9.32
CA ALA A 427 -28.86 -10.66 9.84
C ALA A 427 -28.23 -10.76 11.25
N SER A 428 -26.93 -11.02 11.34
CA SER A 428 -26.21 -10.98 12.61
C SER A 428 -24.77 -10.49 12.45
N VAL A 429 -24.28 -9.78 13.46
CA VAL A 429 -22.88 -9.29 13.51
C VAL A 429 -21.89 -10.46 13.37
N ALA A 430 -22.19 -11.61 14.01
CA ALA A 430 -21.35 -12.81 13.92
C ALA A 430 -21.25 -13.36 12.48
N MET A 431 -22.35 -13.30 11.71
CA MET A 431 -22.35 -13.73 10.33
C MET A 431 -21.52 -12.80 9.44
N VAL A 432 -21.65 -11.48 9.62
CA VAL A 432 -20.83 -10.51 8.91
C VAL A 432 -19.34 -10.73 9.21
N LEU A 433 -19.00 -10.96 10.48
CA LEU A 433 -17.63 -11.28 10.90
C LEU A 433 -17.12 -12.56 10.21
N GLY A 434 -17.94 -13.63 10.17
CA GLY A 434 -17.59 -14.88 9.47
C GLY A 434 -17.38 -14.69 7.98
N VAL A 435 -18.24 -13.91 7.30
CA VAL A 435 -18.13 -13.59 5.87
C VAL A 435 -16.89 -12.76 5.59
N VAL A 436 -16.61 -11.73 6.39
CA VAL A 436 -15.39 -10.89 6.23
C VAL A 436 -14.12 -11.72 6.47
N ALA A 437 -14.13 -12.61 7.48
CA ALA A 437 -13.02 -13.52 7.74
C ALA A 437 -12.77 -14.48 6.57
N ALA A 438 -13.81 -15.13 6.07
CA ALA A 438 -13.74 -16.04 4.92
C ALA A 438 -13.27 -15.30 3.65
N LEU A 439 -13.77 -14.07 3.43
CA LEU A 439 -13.35 -13.22 2.32
C LEU A 439 -11.87 -12.85 2.41
N GLY A 440 -11.35 -12.54 3.60
CA GLY A 440 -9.92 -12.33 3.84
C GLY A 440 -9.09 -13.55 3.46
N GLY A 441 -9.54 -14.75 3.84
CA GLY A 441 -8.92 -16.02 3.47
C GLY A 441 -8.91 -16.24 1.96
N VAL A 442 -10.05 -16.11 1.30
CA VAL A 442 -10.18 -16.29 -0.16
C VAL A 442 -9.34 -15.26 -0.91
N HIS A 443 -9.35 -14.00 -0.49
CA HIS A 443 -8.57 -12.94 -1.14
C HIS A 443 -7.04 -13.09 -0.94
N ALA A 444 -6.58 -13.81 0.08
CA ALA A 444 -5.18 -14.18 0.20
C ALA A 444 -4.73 -15.07 -0.96
N PHE A 445 -5.59 -16.02 -1.39
CA PHE A 445 -5.36 -16.88 -2.55
C PHE A 445 -5.64 -16.20 -3.90
N LEU A 446 -6.24 -15.00 -3.89
CA LEU A 446 -6.54 -14.26 -5.12
C LEU A 446 -5.44 -13.27 -5.48
N LYS A 447 -4.98 -12.45 -4.53
CA LYS A 447 -4.17 -11.24 -4.82
C LYS A 447 -2.83 -11.53 -5.49
N ALA A 448 -2.03 -12.45 -4.95
CA ALA A 448 -0.71 -12.75 -5.50
C ALA A 448 -0.80 -13.53 -6.83
N PRO A 449 -1.61 -14.63 -6.94
CA PRO A 449 -1.80 -15.34 -8.20
C PRO A 449 -2.39 -14.47 -9.31
N LEU A 450 -3.24 -13.47 -8.98
CA LEU A 450 -3.82 -12.56 -9.96
C LEU A 450 -2.73 -11.75 -10.69
N ILE A 451 -1.76 -11.24 -9.96
CA ILE A 451 -0.64 -10.51 -10.55
C ILE A 451 0.15 -11.43 -11.49
N VAL A 452 0.47 -12.64 -11.02
CA VAL A 452 1.26 -13.60 -11.81
C VAL A 452 0.48 -14.03 -13.06
N ALA A 453 -0.80 -14.39 -12.94
CA ALA A 453 -1.63 -14.78 -14.08
C ALA A 453 -1.79 -13.66 -15.12
N ALA A 454 -1.93 -12.41 -14.68
CA ALA A 454 -2.00 -11.26 -15.58
C ALA A 454 -0.65 -11.02 -16.30
N MET A 455 0.48 -11.22 -15.60
CA MET A 455 1.81 -11.12 -16.19
C MET A 455 2.08 -12.23 -17.21
N GLU A 456 1.75 -13.49 -16.88
CA GLU A 456 1.86 -14.65 -17.79
C GLU A 456 1.01 -14.44 -19.06
N ALA A 457 -0.20 -13.86 -18.90
CA ALA A 457 -1.03 -13.53 -20.05
C ALA A 457 -0.40 -12.43 -20.93
N ALA A 458 0.20 -11.41 -20.31
CA ALA A 458 0.82 -10.30 -21.01
C ALA A 458 2.10 -10.70 -21.76
N GLU A 459 2.90 -11.64 -21.22
CA GLU A 459 4.13 -12.16 -21.84
C GLU A 459 3.89 -12.85 -23.19
N LYS A 460 2.66 -13.30 -23.46
CA LYS A 460 2.29 -13.86 -24.77
C LYS A 460 2.21 -12.80 -25.86
N SER A 461 2.31 -11.53 -25.54
CA SER A 461 2.29 -10.41 -26.49
C SER A 461 3.69 -9.83 -26.65
N PRO A 462 4.33 -9.92 -27.82
CA PRO A 462 5.76 -9.63 -28.01
C PRO A 462 6.17 -8.18 -27.76
N ASP A 463 5.24 -7.22 -27.74
CA ASP A 463 5.52 -5.79 -27.62
C ASP A 463 5.29 -5.22 -26.21
N ILE A 464 5.09 -6.09 -25.19
CA ILE A 464 4.67 -5.65 -23.86
C ILE A 464 5.74 -5.95 -22.82
N THR A 465 6.14 -4.91 -22.10
CA THR A 465 7.01 -5.06 -20.93
C THR A 465 6.21 -5.51 -19.71
N ARG A 466 6.82 -6.32 -18.82
CA ARG A 466 6.23 -6.70 -17.52
C ARG A 466 5.73 -5.49 -16.73
N THR A 467 6.50 -4.39 -16.73
CA THR A 467 6.13 -3.15 -16.05
C THR A 467 4.87 -2.52 -16.66
N GLY A 468 4.75 -2.53 -17.98
CA GLY A 468 3.55 -2.01 -18.68
C GLY A 468 2.29 -2.82 -18.34
N ALA A 469 2.40 -4.15 -18.33
CA ALA A 469 1.30 -5.04 -17.95
C ALA A 469 0.85 -4.82 -16.49
N LEU A 470 1.80 -4.72 -15.56
CA LEU A 470 1.50 -4.44 -14.16
C LEU A 470 0.85 -3.07 -13.97
N SER A 471 1.34 -2.05 -14.66
CA SER A 471 0.75 -0.71 -14.63
C SER A 471 -0.70 -0.71 -15.11
N LEU A 472 -0.98 -1.40 -16.23
CA LEU A 472 -2.34 -1.48 -16.77
C LEU A 472 -3.26 -2.29 -15.86
N LEU A 473 -2.78 -3.41 -15.29
CA LEU A 473 -3.53 -4.17 -14.28
C LEU A 473 -3.93 -3.28 -13.11
N ARG A 474 -2.99 -2.52 -12.55
CA ARG A 474 -3.24 -1.60 -11.42
C ARG A 474 -4.21 -0.49 -11.78
N THR A 475 -4.10 0.08 -12.99
CA THR A 475 -5.05 1.10 -13.47
C THR A 475 -6.44 0.52 -13.63
N SER A 476 -6.56 -0.68 -14.18
CA SER A 476 -7.84 -1.38 -14.33
C SER A 476 -8.47 -1.76 -12.99
N GLU A 477 -7.68 -2.21 -12.02
CA GLU A 477 -8.13 -2.44 -10.64
C GLU A 477 -8.76 -1.18 -10.03
N ARG A 478 -8.23 0.01 -10.34
CA ARG A 478 -8.80 1.27 -9.83
C ARG A 478 -10.19 1.56 -10.38
N ILE A 479 -10.50 1.12 -11.62
CA ILE A 479 -11.85 1.22 -12.17
C ILE A 479 -12.85 0.49 -11.25
N GLY A 480 -12.52 -0.74 -10.83
CA GLY A 480 -13.33 -1.49 -9.87
C GLY A 480 -13.48 -0.77 -8.53
N SER A 481 -12.39 -0.13 -8.06
CA SER A 481 -12.42 0.62 -6.80
C SER A 481 -13.30 1.88 -6.86
N VAL A 482 -13.41 2.52 -8.02
CA VAL A 482 -14.27 3.70 -8.22
C VAL A 482 -15.74 3.29 -8.35
N ILE A 483 -16.00 2.25 -9.15
CA ILE A 483 -17.36 1.80 -9.47
C ILE A 483 -18.00 1.09 -8.27
N GLY A 484 -17.21 0.35 -7.48
CA GLY A 484 -17.71 -0.49 -6.39
C GLY A 484 -18.66 0.22 -5.43
N PRO A 485 -18.25 1.32 -4.78
CA PRO A 485 -19.12 2.02 -3.84
C PRO A 485 -20.38 2.62 -4.52
N VAL A 486 -20.27 3.13 -5.75
CA VAL A 486 -21.43 3.70 -6.48
C VAL A 486 -22.45 2.62 -6.82
N VAL A 487 -21.99 1.46 -7.30
CA VAL A 487 -22.87 0.33 -7.64
C VAL A 487 -23.57 -0.20 -6.38
N VAL A 488 -22.81 -0.44 -5.32
CA VAL A 488 -23.38 -0.96 -4.06
C VAL A 488 -24.32 0.06 -3.43
N ALA A 489 -23.97 1.34 -3.41
CA ALA A 489 -24.85 2.41 -2.95
C ALA A 489 -26.14 2.50 -3.76
N GLY A 490 -26.04 2.43 -5.09
CA GLY A 490 -27.21 2.42 -5.98
C GLY A 490 -28.13 1.22 -5.77
N MET A 491 -27.57 0.05 -5.44
CA MET A 491 -28.34 -1.14 -5.10
C MET A 491 -29.09 -0.96 -3.77
N LEU A 492 -28.44 -0.37 -2.74
CA LEU A 492 -29.02 -0.13 -1.43
C LEU A 492 -30.22 0.84 -1.45
N VAL A 493 -30.37 1.67 -2.51
CA VAL A 493 -31.55 2.55 -2.68
C VAL A 493 -32.84 1.76 -2.90
N VAL A 494 -32.75 0.59 -3.53
CA VAL A 494 -33.92 -0.17 -4.00
C VAL A 494 -34.01 -1.60 -3.45
N LEU A 495 -32.96 -2.10 -2.81
CA LEU A 495 -32.82 -3.47 -2.36
C LEU A 495 -32.41 -3.52 -0.90
N ASP A 496 -32.81 -4.57 -0.21
CA ASP A 496 -32.39 -4.84 1.17
C ASP A 496 -30.92 -5.31 1.21
N PHE A 497 -30.28 -5.20 2.39
CA PHE A 497 -28.89 -5.60 2.58
C PHE A 497 -28.61 -7.06 2.16
N GLY A 498 -29.52 -7.99 2.52
CA GLY A 498 -29.39 -9.40 2.12
C GLY A 498 -29.42 -9.59 0.61
N GLU A 499 -30.32 -8.89 -0.08
CA GLU A 499 -30.46 -8.92 -1.53
C GLU A 499 -29.24 -8.32 -2.23
N VAL A 500 -28.73 -7.18 -1.74
CA VAL A 500 -27.50 -6.56 -2.27
C VAL A 500 -26.32 -7.53 -2.15
N ALA A 501 -26.12 -8.14 -0.99
CA ALA A 501 -25.06 -9.12 -0.77
C ALA A 501 -25.20 -10.33 -1.71
N ALA A 502 -26.43 -10.85 -1.88
CA ALA A 502 -26.72 -11.98 -2.76
C ALA A 502 -26.48 -11.65 -4.23
N ILE A 503 -26.99 -10.53 -4.72
CA ILE A 503 -26.80 -10.12 -6.13
C ILE A 503 -25.34 -9.87 -6.42
N LEU A 504 -24.61 -9.19 -5.54
CA LEU A 504 -23.18 -8.98 -5.68
C LEU A 504 -22.42 -10.32 -5.69
N GLY A 505 -22.77 -11.22 -4.77
CA GLY A 505 -22.18 -12.56 -4.68
C GLY A 505 -22.44 -13.42 -5.92
N ILE A 506 -23.70 -13.47 -6.40
CA ILE A 506 -24.09 -14.20 -7.60
C ILE A 506 -23.36 -13.62 -8.82
N THR A 507 -23.33 -12.31 -8.96
CA THR A 507 -22.66 -11.64 -10.09
C THR A 507 -21.18 -12.01 -10.13
N VAL A 508 -20.47 -11.91 -9.01
CA VAL A 508 -19.05 -12.26 -8.95
C VAL A 508 -18.82 -13.75 -9.22
N ALA A 509 -19.65 -14.63 -8.68
CA ALA A 509 -19.54 -16.06 -8.92
C ALA A 509 -19.78 -16.39 -10.42
N ILE A 510 -20.78 -15.79 -11.04
CA ILE A 510 -21.06 -15.94 -12.49
C ILE A 510 -19.87 -15.45 -13.33
N LEU A 511 -19.29 -14.29 -13.01
CA LEU A 511 -18.12 -13.76 -13.73
C LEU A 511 -16.95 -14.75 -13.62
N GLY A 512 -16.71 -15.32 -12.43
CA GLY A 512 -15.70 -16.37 -12.23
C GLY A 512 -16.00 -17.63 -13.05
N LEU A 513 -17.26 -18.09 -13.13
CA LEU A 513 -17.68 -19.24 -13.94
C LEU A 513 -17.53 -18.98 -15.45
N ILE A 514 -17.87 -17.78 -15.91
CA ILE A 514 -17.65 -17.38 -17.31
C ILE A 514 -16.15 -17.43 -17.63
N MET A 515 -15.30 -16.89 -16.73
CA MET A 515 -13.84 -16.96 -16.90
C MET A 515 -13.35 -18.42 -16.96
N ALA A 516 -13.88 -19.31 -16.12
CA ALA A 516 -13.56 -20.73 -16.14
C ALA A 516 -13.91 -21.36 -17.49
N ALA A 517 -15.13 -21.14 -17.99
CA ALA A 517 -15.60 -21.67 -19.26
C ALA A 517 -14.77 -21.18 -20.46
N LEU A 518 -14.44 -19.87 -20.49
CA LEU A 518 -13.61 -19.30 -21.54
C LEU A 518 -12.17 -19.84 -21.51
N SER A 519 -11.59 -20.03 -20.31
CA SER A 519 -10.26 -20.59 -20.15
C SER A 519 -10.19 -22.05 -20.57
N PHE A 520 -11.25 -22.81 -20.31
CA PHE A 520 -11.34 -24.22 -20.73
C PHE A 520 -11.40 -24.33 -22.27
N ASN A 521 -12.20 -23.48 -22.91
CA ASN A 521 -12.38 -23.47 -24.36
C ASN A 521 -11.10 -23.03 -25.10
N GLN A 522 -10.31 -22.10 -24.54
CA GLN A 522 -9.01 -21.71 -25.10
C GLN A 522 -8.00 -22.87 -25.05
N LYS A 523 -8.00 -23.67 -23.99
CA LYS A 523 -7.12 -24.83 -23.84
C LYS A 523 -7.46 -25.94 -24.81
N SER A 524 -8.75 -26.18 -25.10
CA SER A 524 -9.19 -27.18 -26.06
C SER A 524 -8.86 -26.79 -27.51
N ARG A 525 -8.89 -25.50 -27.86
CA ARG A 525 -8.49 -25.00 -29.19
C ARG A 525 -6.98 -24.95 -29.41
N GLY A 526 -6.17 -24.76 -28.36
CA GLY A 526 -4.70 -24.78 -28.44
C GLY A 526 -4.07 -26.16 -28.48
N SER A 527 -4.85 -27.24 -28.30
CA SER A 527 -4.38 -28.64 -28.37
C SER A 527 -4.44 -29.23 -29.79
N TYR A 528 -4.89 -28.44 -30.78
CA TYR A 528 -5.01 -28.85 -32.20
C TYR A 528 -4.11 -28.06 -33.16
N VAL A 529 -3.07 -27.35 -32.66
CA VAL A 529 -2.04 -26.71 -33.50
C VAL A 529 -0.66 -27.21 -33.11
#